data_8389c4324dae03df291f4dd2103655c9
#
_entry.id   8389c4324dae03df291f4dd2103655c9
#
_cell.length_a   1.000
_cell.length_b   1.000
_cell.length_c   1.000
_cell.angle_alpha   90.00
_cell.angle_beta   90.00
_cell.angle_gamma   90.00
#
_symmetry.space_group_name_H-M   'P 1'
#
loop_
_entity.id
_entity.type
_entity.pdbx_description
1 polymer ?
#
loop_
_entity_poly.entity_id
_entity_poly.type
_entity_poly.pdbx_seq_one_letter_code
_entity_poly.pdbx_strand_id
1 'polypeptide(L)'
;PWRKVIDNCPKLSVATYQIGERILKDFISKANSDEDKLNYTNDLLDLYDNWALIFPSRRGVNQPGNIFSSKGQAMLDNGVEDKSLIYKTFDYAFINDPNSFTNPKSLAYYFITGYELFKAGIDIELEDLFEKYEELTEKFQLLQTNISKNLDLILKKEESGTALTATEQRNKKRYNTN
;
A
#
# COMPACT_ATOMS: atom_id res chain seq x y z
N PRO A 1 19.58 15.66 -1.75
CA PRO A 1 18.83 16.71 -2.49
C PRO A 1 17.33 16.63 -2.25
N TRP A 2 16.67 15.44 -2.44
CA TRP A 2 15.21 15.29 -2.31
C TRP A 2 14.68 15.60 -0.89
N ARG A 3 15.41 15.21 0.17
CA ARG A 3 15.05 15.52 1.56
C ARG A 3 14.96 17.03 1.80
N LYS A 4 15.92 17.80 1.30
CA LYS A 4 15.87 19.26 1.38
C LYS A 4 14.61 19.85 0.72
N VAL A 5 14.09 19.21 -0.32
CA VAL A 5 12.85 19.66 -0.97
C VAL A 5 11.64 19.38 -0.07
N ILE A 6 11.56 18.19 0.54
CA ILE A 6 10.49 17.87 1.49
C ILE A 6 10.53 18.80 2.72
N ASP A 7 11.71 19.01 3.29
CA ASP A 7 11.89 19.82 4.50
C ASP A 7 11.53 21.29 4.27
N ASN A 8 11.90 21.87 3.12
CA ASN A 8 11.69 23.29 2.85
C ASN A 8 10.41 23.59 2.06
N CYS A 9 9.91 22.65 1.29
CA CYS A 9 8.74 22.80 0.43
C CYS A 9 7.86 21.56 0.42
N PRO A 10 7.30 21.12 1.59
CA PRO A 10 6.57 19.87 1.70
C PRO A 10 5.32 19.81 0.82
N LYS A 11 4.73 20.96 0.49
CA LYS A 11 3.54 21.08 -0.37
C LYS A 11 3.86 21.24 -1.87
N LEU A 12 5.12 21.10 -2.29
CA LEU A 12 5.52 21.31 -3.68
C LEU A 12 4.81 20.34 -4.63
N SER A 13 4.86 19.05 -4.36
CA SER A 13 4.25 18.04 -5.22
C SER A 13 4.18 16.67 -4.54
N VAL A 14 3.10 15.92 -4.80
CA VAL A 14 3.01 14.48 -4.45
C VAL A 14 4.19 13.68 -5.03
N ALA A 15 4.69 14.07 -6.22
CA ALA A 15 5.82 13.40 -6.84
C ALA A 15 7.08 13.40 -5.96
N THR A 16 7.27 14.41 -5.11
CA THR A 16 8.42 14.48 -4.19
C THR A 16 8.38 13.32 -3.18
N TYR A 17 7.20 12.98 -2.66
CA TYR A 17 7.01 11.85 -1.76
C TYR A 17 7.17 10.51 -2.49
N GLN A 18 6.61 10.36 -3.69
CA GLN A 18 6.77 9.16 -4.51
C GLN A 18 8.23 8.88 -4.91
N ILE A 19 9.00 9.94 -5.17
CA ILE A 19 10.45 9.84 -5.43
C ILE A 19 11.18 9.48 -4.13
N GLY A 20 10.84 10.14 -3.02
CA GLY A 20 11.40 9.86 -1.70
C GLY A 20 11.23 8.40 -1.27
N GLU A 21 10.02 7.86 -1.45
CA GLU A 21 9.72 6.45 -1.20
C GLU A 21 10.66 5.51 -1.97
N ARG A 22 10.84 5.76 -3.28
CA ARG A 22 11.73 4.92 -4.11
C ARG A 22 13.20 5.03 -3.69
N ILE A 23 13.65 6.24 -3.35
CA ILE A 23 15.03 6.46 -2.87
C ILE A 23 15.26 5.75 -1.54
N LEU A 24 14.34 5.87 -0.59
CA LEU A 24 14.48 5.22 0.72
C LEU A 24 14.44 3.70 0.61
N LYS A 25 13.54 3.15 -0.21
CA LYS A 25 13.52 1.71 -0.50
C LYS A 25 14.84 1.21 -1.12
N ASP A 26 15.43 1.99 -2.02
CA ASP A 26 16.75 1.67 -2.59
C ASP A 26 17.87 1.74 -1.52
N PHE A 27 17.84 2.75 -0.65
CA PHE A 27 18.80 2.85 0.46
C PHE A 27 18.67 1.69 1.44
N ILE A 28 17.44 1.31 1.83
CA ILE A 28 17.18 0.14 2.69
C ILE A 28 17.75 -1.13 2.05
N SER A 29 17.51 -1.32 0.75
CA SER A 29 17.99 -2.52 0.03
C SER A 29 19.51 -2.59 -0.10
N LYS A 30 20.22 -1.46 0.00
CA LYS A 30 21.66 -1.31 -0.14
C LYS A 30 22.36 -0.99 1.18
N ALA A 31 21.63 -0.98 2.29
CA ALA A 31 22.21 -0.67 3.61
C ALA A 31 23.32 -1.66 3.96
N ASN A 32 24.45 -1.13 4.43
CA ASN A 32 25.62 -1.94 4.78
C ASN A 32 25.61 -2.37 6.26
N SER A 33 24.71 -1.83 7.08
CA SER A 33 24.55 -2.14 8.49
C SER A 33 23.06 -2.20 8.87
N ASP A 34 22.76 -2.93 9.95
CA ASP A 34 21.40 -2.96 10.51
C ASP A 34 20.98 -1.59 11.03
N GLU A 35 21.92 -0.78 11.54
CA GLU A 35 21.67 0.59 11.98
C GLU A 35 21.24 1.48 10.82
N ASP A 36 21.94 1.45 9.70
CA ASP A 36 21.56 2.21 8.50
C ASP A 36 20.19 1.76 7.98
N LYS A 37 19.96 0.43 7.93
CA LYS A 37 18.69 -0.13 7.51
C LYS A 37 17.56 0.35 8.40
N LEU A 38 17.74 0.36 9.72
CA LEU A 38 16.76 0.84 10.68
C LEU A 38 16.48 2.34 10.48
N ASN A 39 17.55 3.14 10.33
CA ASN A 39 17.42 4.59 10.12
C ASN A 39 16.66 4.90 8.83
N TYR A 40 16.99 4.25 7.72
CA TYR A 40 16.26 4.44 6.45
C TYR A 40 14.82 3.92 6.50
N THR A 41 14.57 2.87 7.28
CA THR A 41 13.21 2.37 7.51
C THR A 41 12.39 3.41 8.28
N ASN A 42 12.91 3.97 9.37
CA ASN A 42 12.25 5.02 10.13
C ASN A 42 11.97 6.25 9.24
N ASP A 43 12.95 6.68 8.45
CA ASP A 43 12.78 7.77 7.48
C ASP A 43 11.64 7.47 6.47
N LEU A 44 11.49 6.22 6.05
CA LEU A 44 10.42 5.81 5.13
C LEU A 44 9.05 5.84 5.81
N LEU A 45 8.96 5.41 7.07
CA LEU A 45 7.71 5.46 7.84
C LEU A 45 7.28 6.90 8.11
N ASP A 46 8.20 7.77 8.48
CA ASP A 46 7.97 9.22 8.65
C ASP A 46 7.55 9.89 7.33
N LEU A 47 8.14 9.45 6.21
CA LEU A 47 7.75 9.95 4.88
C LEU A 47 6.28 9.65 4.58
N TYR A 48 5.78 8.45 4.92
CA TYR A 48 4.37 8.10 4.71
C TYR A 48 3.44 8.94 5.61
N ASP A 49 3.80 9.18 6.87
CA ASP A 49 3.02 10.01 7.78
C ASP A 49 2.92 11.45 7.26
N ASN A 50 4.04 12.04 6.87
CA ASN A 50 4.09 13.37 6.28
C ASN A 50 3.33 13.42 4.95
N TRP A 51 3.42 12.39 4.12
CA TRP A 51 2.68 12.32 2.86
C TRP A 51 1.16 12.33 3.11
N ALA A 52 0.67 11.49 4.01
CA ALA A 52 -0.75 11.43 4.34
C ALA A 52 -1.27 12.76 4.93
N LEU A 53 -0.45 13.42 5.76
CA LEU A 53 -0.78 14.71 6.35
C LEU A 53 -0.86 15.84 5.30
N ILE A 54 0.11 15.90 4.40
CA ILE A 54 0.25 17.01 3.44
C ILE A 54 -0.62 16.81 2.19
N PHE A 55 -0.77 15.57 1.74
CA PHE A 55 -1.56 15.20 0.56
C PHE A 55 -2.55 14.07 0.89
N PRO A 56 -3.57 14.34 1.75
CA PRO A 56 -4.58 13.32 2.09
C PRO A 56 -5.44 12.93 0.88
N SER A 57 -5.46 13.77 -0.16
CA SER A 57 -6.15 13.48 -1.42
C SER A 57 -5.34 13.92 -2.63
N ARG A 58 -5.61 13.29 -3.78
CA ARG A 58 -5.04 13.65 -5.08
C ARG A 58 -6.14 13.68 -6.12
N ARG A 59 -6.34 14.84 -6.79
CA ARG A 59 -7.39 15.03 -7.79
C ARG A 59 -8.78 14.64 -7.27
N GLY A 60 -9.08 14.96 -6.01
CA GLY A 60 -10.36 14.65 -5.37
C GLY A 60 -10.52 13.19 -4.91
N VAL A 61 -9.49 12.35 -5.06
CA VAL A 61 -9.51 10.96 -4.58
C VAL A 61 -8.67 10.85 -3.31
N ASN A 62 -9.25 10.31 -2.25
CA ASN A 62 -8.55 10.05 -1.00
C ASN A 62 -7.36 9.08 -1.21
N GLN A 63 -6.31 9.27 -0.44
CA GLN A 63 -5.08 8.50 -0.54
C GLN A 63 -4.65 7.76 0.75
N PRO A 64 -5.26 8.02 1.93
CA PRO A 64 -4.82 7.41 3.19
C PRO A 64 -4.78 5.88 3.14
N GLY A 65 -5.78 5.22 2.54
CA GLY A 65 -5.83 3.78 2.38
C GLY A 65 -4.61 3.22 1.64
N ASN A 66 -4.22 3.87 0.54
CA ASN A 66 -3.03 3.47 -0.22
C ASN A 66 -1.72 3.80 0.51
N ILE A 67 -1.64 4.97 1.16
CA ILE A 67 -0.42 5.42 1.85
C ILE A 67 -0.16 4.55 3.09
N PHE A 68 -1.17 4.38 3.96
CA PHE A 68 -1.00 3.60 5.19
C PHE A 68 -0.92 2.09 4.94
N SER A 69 -1.57 1.55 3.90
CA SER A 69 -1.34 0.15 3.50
C SER A 69 0.09 -0.07 3.00
N SER A 70 0.67 0.91 2.30
CA SER A 70 2.09 0.87 1.91
C SER A 70 3.01 1.02 3.12
N LYS A 71 2.65 1.84 4.11
CA LYS A 71 3.39 1.97 5.38
C LYS A 71 3.40 0.64 6.14
N GLY A 72 2.24 0.02 6.37
CA GLY A 72 2.13 -1.27 7.06
C GLY A 72 2.92 -2.37 6.34
N GLN A 73 2.88 -2.41 5.01
CA GLN A 73 3.71 -3.33 4.23
C GLN A 73 5.21 -3.05 4.40
N ALA A 74 5.62 -1.77 4.40
CA ALA A 74 7.03 -1.40 4.62
C ALA A 74 7.51 -1.80 6.02
N MET A 75 6.67 -1.69 7.04
CA MET A 75 6.97 -2.16 8.39
C MET A 75 7.29 -3.66 8.42
N LEU A 76 6.42 -4.49 7.82
CA LEU A 76 6.65 -5.94 7.72
C LEU A 76 7.87 -6.30 6.87
N ASP A 77 7.99 -5.71 5.69
CA ASP A 77 9.09 -6.01 4.75
C ASP A 77 10.47 -5.63 5.34
N ASN A 78 10.52 -4.73 6.33
CA ASN A 78 11.75 -4.29 6.97
C ASN A 78 11.95 -4.78 8.42
N GLY A 79 11.09 -5.70 8.88
CA GLY A 79 11.30 -6.42 10.14
C GLY A 79 10.90 -5.62 11.38
N VAL A 80 9.93 -4.70 11.28
CA VAL A 80 9.33 -4.08 12.47
C VAL A 80 8.62 -5.16 13.28
N GLU A 81 8.96 -5.29 14.56
CA GLU A 81 8.48 -6.38 15.41
C GLU A 81 7.10 -6.10 16.06
N ASP A 82 6.74 -4.83 16.21
CA ASP A 82 5.46 -4.44 16.83
C ASP A 82 4.27 -4.78 15.93
N LYS A 83 3.75 -5.99 16.11
CA LYS A 83 2.59 -6.50 15.37
C LYS A 83 1.33 -5.69 15.62
N SER A 84 1.14 -5.17 16.84
CA SER A 84 -0.03 -4.33 17.17
C SER A 84 0.01 -3.02 16.40
N LEU A 85 1.18 -2.39 16.31
CA LEU A 85 1.35 -1.17 15.52
C LEU A 85 1.12 -1.42 14.02
N ILE A 86 1.64 -2.53 13.48
CA ILE A 86 1.46 -2.92 12.08
C ILE A 86 -0.04 -3.14 11.79
N TYR A 87 -0.72 -3.92 12.63
CA TYR A 87 -2.15 -4.18 12.49
C TYR A 87 -2.96 -2.88 12.53
N LYS A 88 -2.74 -2.03 13.53
CA LYS A 88 -3.40 -0.73 13.65
C LYS A 88 -3.15 0.19 12.44
N THR A 89 -1.99 0.10 11.82
CA THR A 89 -1.67 0.85 10.60
C THR A 89 -2.52 0.38 9.42
N PHE A 90 -2.67 -0.92 9.23
CA PHE A 90 -3.55 -1.47 8.19
C PHE A 90 -5.03 -1.22 8.49
N ASP A 91 -5.44 -1.38 9.75
CA ASP A 91 -6.81 -1.14 10.20
C ASP A 91 -7.23 0.30 9.96
N TYR A 92 -6.37 1.26 10.33
CA TYR A 92 -6.58 2.68 10.02
C TYR A 92 -6.76 2.92 8.51
N ALA A 93 -5.91 2.32 7.68
CA ALA A 93 -6.00 2.44 6.23
C ALA A 93 -7.33 1.90 5.69
N PHE A 94 -7.74 0.73 6.17
CA PHE A 94 -8.93 0.02 5.72
C PHE A 94 -10.23 0.72 6.15
N ILE A 95 -10.30 1.19 7.41
CA ILE A 95 -11.50 1.85 7.94
C ILE A 95 -11.68 3.24 7.34
N ASN A 96 -10.59 4.03 7.24
CA ASN A 96 -10.72 5.43 6.82
C ASN A 96 -10.78 5.64 5.31
N ASP A 97 -10.21 4.72 4.52
CA ASP A 97 -10.23 4.82 3.08
C ASP A 97 -10.11 3.43 2.40
N PRO A 98 -11.13 2.58 2.55
CA PRO A 98 -11.12 1.24 1.96
C PRO A 98 -11.01 1.27 0.44
N ASN A 99 -11.44 2.37 -0.21
CA ASN A 99 -11.44 2.47 -1.67
C ASN A 99 -10.02 2.58 -2.25
N SER A 100 -9.11 3.25 -1.58
CA SER A 100 -7.72 3.34 -2.03
C SER A 100 -6.83 2.22 -1.47
N PHE A 101 -7.30 1.43 -0.51
CA PHE A 101 -6.60 0.22 -0.03
C PHE A 101 -6.82 -0.93 -1.02
N THR A 102 -6.03 -0.98 -2.07
CA THR A 102 -6.22 -1.90 -3.21
C THR A 102 -5.06 -2.86 -3.47
N ASN A 103 -4.01 -2.81 -2.66
CA ASN A 103 -2.88 -3.73 -2.81
C ASN A 103 -3.22 -5.10 -2.20
N PRO A 104 -3.29 -6.20 -3.00
CA PRO A 104 -3.63 -7.52 -2.50
C PRO A 104 -2.66 -8.05 -1.44
N LYS A 105 -1.36 -7.79 -1.59
CA LYS A 105 -0.34 -8.19 -0.61
C LYS A 105 -0.58 -7.52 0.74
N SER A 106 -0.89 -6.23 0.75
CA SER A 106 -1.19 -5.49 1.99
C SER A 106 -2.49 -5.97 2.65
N LEU A 107 -3.52 -6.32 1.87
CA LEU A 107 -4.75 -6.91 2.40
C LEU A 107 -4.48 -8.28 3.05
N ALA A 108 -3.69 -9.13 2.40
CA ALA A 108 -3.29 -10.42 2.98
C ALA A 108 -2.47 -10.23 4.27
N TYR A 109 -1.53 -9.31 4.28
CA TYR A 109 -0.73 -8.98 5.47
C TYR A 109 -1.57 -8.43 6.61
N TYR A 110 -2.59 -7.64 6.33
CA TYR A 110 -3.52 -7.15 7.34
C TYR A 110 -4.20 -8.31 8.06
N PHE A 111 -4.75 -9.28 7.30
CA PHE A 111 -5.35 -10.48 7.90
C PHE A 111 -4.33 -11.32 8.68
N ILE A 112 -3.17 -11.59 8.08
CA ILE A 112 -2.11 -12.42 8.70
C ILE A 112 -1.65 -11.80 10.03
N THR A 113 -1.46 -10.48 10.06
CA THR A 113 -1.03 -9.80 11.29
C THR A 113 -2.11 -9.87 12.38
N GLY A 114 -3.40 -9.72 12.02
CA GLY A 114 -4.52 -9.93 12.93
C GLY A 114 -4.57 -11.35 13.48
N TYR A 115 -4.39 -12.35 12.62
CA TYR A 115 -4.33 -13.75 13.03
C TYR A 115 -3.15 -14.05 13.98
N GLU A 116 -1.98 -13.45 13.72
CA GLU A 116 -0.82 -13.57 14.62
C GLU A 116 -1.09 -12.97 16.00
N LEU A 117 -1.76 -11.83 16.08
CA LEU A 117 -2.19 -11.20 17.34
C LEU A 117 -3.21 -12.07 18.09
N PHE A 118 -4.22 -12.57 17.39
CA PHE A 118 -5.20 -13.51 17.96
C PHE A 118 -4.50 -14.73 18.57
N LYS A 119 -3.58 -15.37 17.84
CA LYS A 119 -2.79 -16.51 18.36
C LYS A 119 -1.96 -16.17 19.58
N ALA A 120 -1.50 -14.95 19.68
CA ALA A 120 -0.75 -14.45 20.83
C ALA A 120 -1.65 -14.04 22.02
N GLY A 121 -2.98 -14.04 21.84
CA GLY A 121 -3.94 -13.56 22.85
C GLY A 121 -3.88 -12.06 23.06
N ILE A 122 -3.58 -11.29 22.01
CA ILE A 122 -3.39 -9.83 22.06
C ILE A 122 -4.49 -9.14 21.27
N ASP A 123 -5.32 -8.35 21.93
CA ASP A 123 -6.23 -7.33 21.40
C ASP A 123 -7.22 -7.77 20.29
N ILE A 124 -7.30 -9.04 19.93
CA ILE A 124 -8.19 -9.55 18.87
C ILE A 124 -8.91 -10.79 19.35
N GLU A 125 -10.24 -10.75 19.32
CA GLU A 125 -11.10 -11.89 19.59
C GLU A 125 -11.39 -12.69 18.32
N LEU A 126 -11.93 -13.91 18.49
CA LEU A 126 -12.23 -14.79 17.36
C LEU A 126 -13.29 -14.19 16.42
N GLU A 127 -14.30 -13.54 17.00
CA GLU A 127 -15.36 -12.84 16.27
C GLU A 127 -14.78 -11.74 15.38
N ASP A 128 -13.90 -10.89 15.90
CA ASP A 128 -13.25 -9.81 15.15
C ASP A 128 -12.46 -10.36 13.96
N LEU A 129 -11.80 -11.51 14.16
CA LEU A 129 -11.04 -12.17 13.11
C LEU A 129 -11.94 -12.72 11.99
N PHE A 130 -13.11 -13.27 12.33
CA PHE A 130 -14.08 -13.73 11.34
C PHE A 130 -14.70 -12.57 10.56
N GLU A 131 -15.11 -11.50 11.23
CA GLU A 131 -15.62 -10.29 10.58
C GLU A 131 -14.56 -9.73 9.58
N LYS A 132 -13.32 -9.65 10.03
CA LYS A 132 -12.23 -9.19 9.18
C LYS A 132 -11.98 -10.11 7.98
N TYR A 133 -12.09 -11.42 8.16
CA TYR A 133 -11.99 -12.37 7.06
C TYR A 133 -13.06 -12.14 6.00
N GLU A 134 -14.31 -11.93 6.42
CA GLU A 134 -15.43 -11.67 5.51
C GLU A 134 -15.24 -10.35 4.75
N GLU A 135 -14.95 -9.25 5.46
CA GLU A 135 -14.68 -7.93 4.86
C GLU A 135 -13.55 -7.98 3.82
N LEU A 136 -12.45 -8.64 4.14
CA LEU A 136 -11.31 -8.75 3.23
C LEU A 136 -11.59 -9.67 2.05
N THR A 137 -12.37 -10.74 2.25
CA THR A 137 -12.81 -11.63 1.17
C THR A 137 -13.68 -10.88 0.16
N GLU A 138 -14.66 -10.10 0.63
CA GLU A 138 -15.48 -9.25 -0.23
C GLU A 138 -14.62 -8.23 -1.01
N LYS A 139 -13.65 -7.62 -0.31
CA LYS A 139 -12.72 -6.68 -0.95
C LYS A 139 -11.87 -7.33 -2.04
N PHE A 140 -11.36 -8.53 -1.80
CA PHE A 140 -10.63 -9.31 -2.82
C PHE A 140 -11.49 -9.62 -4.03
N GLN A 141 -12.72 -10.08 -3.82
CA GLN A 141 -13.67 -10.37 -4.89
C GLN A 141 -13.99 -9.13 -5.73
N LEU A 142 -14.18 -7.99 -5.08
CA LEU A 142 -14.42 -6.70 -5.77
C LEU A 142 -13.20 -6.31 -6.63
N LEU A 143 -11.99 -6.42 -6.09
CA LEU A 143 -10.75 -6.12 -6.82
C LEU A 143 -10.58 -7.07 -8.01
N GLN A 144 -10.80 -8.37 -7.83
CA GLN A 144 -10.75 -9.36 -8.90
C GLN A 144 -11.75 -9.06 -10.01
N THR A 145 -13.00 -8.75 -9.66
CA THR A 145 -14.04 -8.38 -10.60
C THR A 145 -13.66 -7.14 -11.41
N ASN A 146 -13.10 -6.12 -10.76
CA ASN A 146 -12.66 -4.91 -11.45
C ASN A 146 -11.47 -5.16 -12.40
N ILE A 147 -10.52 -6.01 -12.00
CA ILE A 147 -9.40 -6.42 -12.85
C ILE A 147 -9.92 -7.17 -14.07
N SER A 148 -10.80 -8.15 -13.89
CA SER A 148 -11.40 -8.95 -14.98
C SER A 148 -12.14 -8.06 -15.97
N LYS A 149 -13.01 -7.15 -15.49
CA LYS A 149 -13.72 -6.20 -16.35
C LYS A 149 -12.77 -5.32 -17.17
N ASN A 150 -11.71 -4.81 -16.54
CA ASN A 150 -10.74 -3.97 -17.24
C ASN A 150 -9.93 -4.78 -18.28
N LEU A 151 -9.58 -6.02 -17.97
CA LEU A 151 -8.90 -6.91 -18.91
C LEU A 151 -9.79 -7.23 -20.11
N ASP A 152 -11.07 -7.55 -19.89
CA ASP A 152 -12.04 -7.83 -20.95
C ASP A 152 -12.19 -6.63 -21.90
N LEU A 153 -12.24 -5.40 -21.37
CA LEU A 153 -12.28 -4.19 -22.18
C LEU A 153 -11.04 -4.03 -23.07
N ILE A 154 -9.86 -4.34 -22.53
CA ILE A 154 -8.60 -4.29 -23.28
C ILE A 154 -8.57 -5.34 -24.38
N LEU A 155 -9.00 -6.58 -24.07
CA LEU A 155 -9.07 -7.67 -25.06
C LEU A 155 -10.04 -7.39 -26.20
N LYS A 156 -11.24 -6.87 -25.90
CA LYS A 156 -12.21 -6.45 -26.92
C LYS A 156 -11.68 -5.37 -27.85
N LYS A 157 -10.89 -4.41 -27.33
CA LYS A 157 -10.23 -3.40 -28.17
C LYS A 157 -9.22 -4.03 -29.14
N GLU A 158 -8.43 -5.01 -28.68
CA GLU A 158 -7.49 -5.72 -29.54
C GLU A 158 -8.20 -6.53 -30.63
N GLU A 159 -9.27 -7.26 -30.26
CA GLU A 159 -10.06 -8.04 -31.21
C GLU A 159 -10.70 -7.15 -32.30
N SER A 160 -11.08 -5.93 -31.95
CA SER A 160 -11.61 -4.95 -32.89
C SER A 160 -10.53 -4.27 -33.77
N GLY A 161 -9.26 -4.61 -33.60
CA GLY A 161 -8.12 -3.98 -34.28
C GLY A 161 -7.80 -2.56 -33.78
N THR A 162 -8.37 -2.14 -32.64
CA THR A 162 -8.13 -0.81 -32.06
C THR A 162 -6.81 -0.80 -31.30
N ALA A 163 -5.94 0.16 -31.60
CA ALA A 163 -4.65 0.28 -30.94
C ALA A 163 -4.79 0.58 -29.44
N LEU A 164 -4.09 -0.18 -28.61
CA LEU A 164 -4.04 0.05 -27.16
C LEU A 164 -3.16 1.26 -26.81
N THR A 165 -3.61 2.05 -25.86
CA THR A 165 -2.77 3.11 -25.26
C THR A 165 -1.62 2.48 -24.45
N ALA A 166 -0.56 3.25 -24.20
CA ALA A 166 0.58 2.81 -23.39
C ALA A 166 0.17 2.38 -21.95
N THR A 167 -0.92 2.96 -21.43
CA THR A 167 -1.46 2.59 -20.12
C THR A 167 -2.18 1.24 -20.20
N GLU A 168 -2.99 1.00 -21.23
CA GLU A 168 -3.69 -0.28 -21.42
C GLU A 168 -2.69 -1.43 -21.65
N GLN A 169 -1.63 -1.21 -22.44
CA GLN A 169 -0.56 -2.20 -22.63
C GLN A 169 0.12 -2.58 -21.30
N ARG A 170 0.45 -1.59 -20.46
CA ARG A 170 1.02 -1.84 -19.12
C ARG A 170 0.04 -2.58 -18.21
N ASN A 171 -1.23 -2.19 -18.22
CA ASN A 171 -2.26 -2.85 -17.41
C ASN A 171 -2.47 -4.30 -17.87
N LYS A 172 -2.56 -4.56 -19.17
CA LYS A 172 -2.65 -5.92 -19.71
C LYS A 172 -1.50 -6.80 -19.23
N LYS A 173 -0.26 -6.31 -19.35
CA LYS A 173 0.92 -7.04 -18.85
C LYS A 173 0.82 -7.33 -17.36
N ARG A 174 0.41 -6.34 -16.56
CA ARG A 174 0.25 -6.48 -15.11
C ARG A 174 -0.84 -7.47 -14.72
N TYR A 175 -1.97 -7.48 -15.43
CA TYR A 175 -3.10 -8.38 -15.14
C TYR A 175 -2.82 -9.84 -15.54
N ASN A 176 -1.94 -10.07 -16.52
CA ASN A 176 -1.54 -11.42 -16.93
C ASN A 176 -0.40 -12.01 -16.09
N THR A 177 0.24 -11.23 -15.21
CA THR A 177 1.37 -11.68 -14.37
C THR A 177 0.96 -11.93 -12.90
N ASN A 178 -0.27 -11.66 -12.54
CA ASN A 178 -0.85 -11.92 -11.23
C ASN A 178 -1.91 -13.00 -11.34
#